data_23eba8afc9123e02687b5ec32a711865
#
_entry.id   23eba8afc9123e02687b5ec32a711865
#
_cell.length_a   1.000
_cell.length_b   1.000
_cell.length_c   1.000
_cell.angle_alpha   90.00
_cell.angle_beta   90.00
_cell.angle_gamma   90.00
#
_symmetry.space_group_name_H-M   'P 1'
#
loop_
_entity.id
_entity.type
_entity.pdbx_description
1 polymer ?
#
loop_
_entity_poly.entity_id
_entity_poly.type
_entity_poly.pdbx_seq_one_letter_code
_entity_poly.pdbx_strand_id
1 'polypeptide(L)'
;MKKSTLILLITIITSLITLTNSAQENVTYQKPSKEILDLVDVELAPRTFFDSKNKVMLLAYRDAYKSIEELSIKEMRLAGLRIDPKTFIGSRTRYYNNVKVNFIEDKPNVVEVSGLPNNPKLANFNWSPDEKKVAFTNTTSNGVEVWVLDVERYEVKKITDANVNANLGNVIIWFKDSEHFLVKMKSSIAKPLIDGDVQIPTGPTVSVNNGKKAQNRTYQDLLKNKTDEHNFEQLALSDLCKVNLEGKIEPWLANDMFRNVSFSPDGEFVMVKTIARPFSYIVPYYRFASKTTIYNKDGSLVKTIADDPLVEDMPKGFMSTVSHKRSFQWRADKPSSLVYAKALDGGDANKEVKFRDEVFELNYPFDGDGKSMVKTINRYSGI
;
A
#
# COMPACT_ATOMS: atom_id res chain seq x y z
N MET A 1 -3.47 77.77 -23.29
CA MET A 1 -3.45 77.23 -21.91
C MET A 1 -4.60 76.27 -21.58
N LYS A 2 -5.81 76.39 -22.11
CA LYS A 2 -6.94 75.46 -21.69
C LYS A 2 -6.88 74.03 -22.14
N LYS A 3 -6.21 73.68 -23.26
CA LYS A 3 -6.10 72.26 -23.71
C LYS A 3 -5.07 71.42 -22.93
N SER A 4 -3.95 72.04 -22.54
CA SER A 4 -2.92 71.35 -21.74
C SER A 4 -3.41 71.03 -20.34
N THR A 5 -4.20 71.90 -19.72
CA THR A 5 -4.76 71.66 -18.38
C THR A 5 -5.82 70.58 -18.39
N LEU A 6 -6.60 70.46 -19.47
CA LEU A 6 -7.57 69.35 -19.60
C LEU A 6 -6.90 67.99 -19.80
N ILE A 7 -5.83 67.90 -20.58
CA ILE A 7 -5.06 66.70 -20.81
C ILE A 7 -4.39 66.25 -19.48
N LEU A 8 -3.83 67.22 -18.74
CA LEU A 8 -3.22 66.90 -17.42
C LEU A 8 -4.27 66.38 -16.44
N LEU A 9 -5.48 66.95 -16.43
CA LEU A 9 -6.57 66.57 -15.57
C LEU A 9 -7.07 65.09 -15.90
N ILE A 10 -7.19 64.79 -17.19
CA ILE A 10 -7.57 63.43 -17.65
C ILE A 10 -6.50 62.41 -17.32
N THR A 11 -5.22 62.76 -17.45
CA THR A 11 -4.12 61.87 -17.08
C THR A 11 -4.07 61.60 -15.59
N ILE A 12 -4.36 62.60 -14.76
CA ILE A 12 -4.45 62.45 -13.30
C ILE A 12 -5.67 61.59 -12.90
N ILE A 13 -6.81 61.76 -13.54
CA ILE A 13 -8.01 60.96 -13.28
C ILE A 13 -7.81 59.50 -13.72
N THR A 14 -7.15 59.25 -14.86
CA THR A 14 -6.83 57.86 -15.29
C THR A 14 -5.77 57.20 -14.42
N SER A 15 -4.83 57.94 -13.84
CA SER A 15 -3.84 57.38 -12.90
C SER A 15 -4.40 57.19 -11.48
N LEU A 16 -5.51 57.83 -11.12
CA LEU A 16 -6.22 57.60 -9.84
C LEU A 16 -7.21 56.44 -9.91
N ILE A 17 -7.54 55.91 -11.09
CA ILE A 17 -8.24 54.65 -11.27
C ILE A 17 -7.17 53.51 -11.32
N THR A 18 -6.32 53.43 -10.32
CA THR A 18 -5.67 52.18 -10.01
C THR A 18 -6.74 51.27 -9.40
N LEU A 19 -7.41 50.53 -10.28
CA LEU A 19 -8.12 49.34 -9.88
C LEU A 19 -7.13 48.54 -9.06
N THR A 20 -7.32 48.46 -7.76
CA THR A 20 -6.70 47.47 -6.94
C THR A 20 -7.19 46.13 -7.47
N ASN A 21 -6.53 45.61 -8.49
CA ASN A 21 -6.67 44.18 -8.85
C ASN A 21 -6.08 43.40 -7.70
N SER A 22 -6.89 43.11 -6.69
CA SER A 22 -6.63 42.03 -5.75
C SER A 22 -6.69 40.76 -6.57
N ALA A 23 -5.53 40.31 -7.08
CA ALA A 23 -5.43 39.10 -7.86
C ALA A 23 -5.66 37.84 -7.02
N GLN A 24 -5.83 38.00 -5.71
CA GLN A 24 -6.21 36.95 -4.76
C GLN A 24 -7.11 37.53 -3.67
N GLU A 25 -8.40 37.30 -3.82
CA GLU A 25 -9.29 37.39 -2.66
C GLU A 25 -9.10 36.14 -1.84
N ASN A 26 -8.88 36.30 -0.54
CA ASN A 26 -8.96 35.18 0.44
C ASN A 26 -10.45 34.81 0.58
N VAL A 27 -10.98 34.14 -0.43
CA VAL A 27 -12.35 33.63 -0.39
C VAL A 27 -12.33 32.36 0.43
N THR A 28 -13.06 32.35 1.52
CA THR A 28 -13.27 31.12 2.29
C THR A 28 -14.12 30.15 1.49
N TYR A 29 -13.86 28.82 1.68
CA TYR A 29 -14.69 27.81 1.06
C TYR A 29 -16.17 28.00 1.42
N GLN A 30 -17.02 28.04 0.42
CA GLN A 30 -18.47 28.21 0.57
C GLN A 30 -19.16 26.88 0.28
N LYS A 31 -20.23 26.58 1.03
CA LYS A 31 -21.09 25.45 0.70
C LYS A 31 -21.99 25.84 -0.48
N PRO A 32 -22.20 24.93 -1.44
CA PRO A 32 -23.23 25.09 -2.47
C PRO A 32 -24.63 25.26 -1.89
N SER A 33 -25.58 25.69 -2.71
CA SER A 33 -26.98 25.74 -2.29
C SER A 33 -27.50 24.33 -1.94
N LYS A 34 -28.56 24.26 -1.14
CA LYS A 34 -29.14 23.00 -0.68
C LYS A 34 -29.53 22.10 -1.86
N GLU A 35 -30.08 22.67 -2.93
CA GLU A 35 -30.52 21.93 -4.12
C GLU A 35 -29.34 21.24 -4.82
N ILE A 36 -28.17 21.88 -4.84
CA ILE A 36 -26.94 21.26 -5.39
C ILE A 36 -26.41 20.19 -4.43
N LEU A 37 -26.42 20.46 -3.11
CA LEU A 37 -25.97 19.48 -2.12
C LEU A 37 -26.84 18.22 -2.15
N ASP A 38 -28.15 18.35 -2.26
CA ASP A 38 -29.08 17.21 -2.32
C ASP A 38 -28.84 16.30 -3.55
N LEU A 39 -28.20 16.83 -4.62
CA LEU A 39 -27.83 16.05 -5.80
C LEU A 39 -26.47 15.34 -5.69
N VAL A 40 -25.55 15.88 -4.91
CA VAL A 40 -24.16 15.39 -4.87
C VAL A 40 -23.79 14.75 -3.53
N ASP A 41 -24.41 15.15 -2.44
CA ASP A 41 -24.18 14.61 -1.10
C ASP A 41 -25.14 13.44 -0.83
N VAL A 42 -24.95 12.38 -1.61
CA VAL A 42 -25.77 11.17 -1.53
C VAL A 42 -25.06 10.09 -0.71
N GLU A 43 -25.83 9.33 0.05
CA GLU A 43 -25.32 8.13 0.70
C GLU A 43 -24.94 7.08 -0.34
N LEU A 44 -23.67 6.68 -0.34
CA LEU A 44 -23.19 5.67 -1.26
C LEU A 44 -23.60 4.27 -0.77
N ALA A 45 -23.87 3.38 -1.72
CA ALA A 45 -24.02 1.96 -1.39
C ALA A 45 -22.75 1.46 -0.70
N PRO A 46 -22.86 0.69 0.38
CA PRO A 46 -21.73 0.17 1.10
C PRO A 46 -20.90 -0.80 0.25
N ARG A 47 -19.60 -0.83 0.47
CA ARG A 47 -18.76 -1.89 -0.05
C ARG A 47 -18.97 -3.15 0.76
N THR A 48 -19.10 -4.28 0.07
CA THR A 48 -19.29 -5.60 0.68
C THR A 48 -17.99 -6.38 0.75
N PHE A 49 -17.76 -7.06 1.87
CA PHE A 49 -16.69 -8.02 2.08
C PHE A 49 -17.31 -9.32 2.57
N PHE A 50 -17.23 -10.37 1.77
CA PHE A 50 -17.84 -11.66 2.05
C PHE A 50 -16.88 -12.59 2.78
N ASP A 51 -17.43 -13.48 3.61
CA ASP A 51 -16.74 -14.70 4.03
C ASP A 51 -16.59 -15.67 2.85
N SER A 52 -15.74 -16.70 2.96
CA SER A 52 -15.47 -17.65 1.87
C SER A 52 -16.69 -18.46 1.45
N LYS A 53 -17.67 -18.61 2.33
CA LYS A 53 -18.91 -19.39 2.14
C LYS A 53 -20.08 -18.53 1.66
N ASN A 54 -19.89 -17.22 1.52
CA ASN A 54 -20.94 -16.25 1.19
C ASN A 54 -22.16 -16.32 2.14
N LYS A 55 -21.93 -16.56 3.42
CA LYS A 55 -22.98 -16.60 4.44
C LYS A 55 -23.08 -15.31 5.24
N VAL A 56 -21.96 -14.62 5.36
CA VAL A 56 -21.85 -13.37 6.09
C VAL A 56 -21.19 -12.33 5.20
N MET A 57 -21.70 -11.11 5.23
CA MET A 57 -21.03 -9.98 4.60
C MET A 57 -20.91 -8.80 5.56
N LEU A 58 -19.78 -8.12 5.48
CA LEU A 58 -19.61 -6.81 6.07
C LEU A 58 -20.06 -5.76 5.06
N LEU A 59 -20.82 -4.79 5.53
CA LEU A 59 -21.25 -3.61 4.80
C LEU A 59 -20.42 -2.43 5.29
N ALA A 60 -19.43 -2.00 4.53
CA ALA A 60 -18.56 -0.89 4.91
C ALA A 60 -19.01 0.41 4.22
N TYR A 61 -19.39 1.39 5.02
CA TYR A 61 -19.93 2.68 4.59
C TYR A 61 -18.82 3.72 4.50
N ARG A 62 -18.99 4.67 3.63
CA ARG A 62 -18.03 5.78 3.44
C ARG A 62 -18.73 7.02 2.90
N ASP A 63 -18.12 8.15 3.12
CA ASP A 63 -18.55 9.41 2.51
C ASP A 63 -18.34 9.39 0.99
N ALA A 64 -19.18 10.14 0.27
CA ALA A 64 -19.07 10.27 -1.18
C ALA A 64 -17.76 10.94 -1.60
N TYR A 65 -17.31 11.92 -0.82
CA TYR A 65 -16.13 12.74 -1.09
C TYR A 65 -15.18 12.76 0.12
N LYS A 66 -13.89 12.94 -0.16
CA LYS A 66 -12.91 13.24 0.88
C LYS A 66 -13.14 14.65 1.41
N SER A 67 -12.94 14.83 2.72
CA SER A 67 -12.95 16.14 3.34
C SER A 67 -11.76 17.00 2.86
N ILE A 68 -11.87 18.32 3.02
CA ILE A 68 -10.77 19.24 2.72
C ILE A 68 -9.58 18.95 3.61
N GLU A 69 -9.81 18.55 4.88
CA GLU A 69 -8.78 18.11 5.80
C GLU A 69 -7.99 16.94 5.23
N GLU A 70 -8.68 15.89 4.75
CA GLU A 70 -8.02 14.73 4.12
C GLU A 70 -7.26 15.08 2.85
N LEU A 71 -7.78 16.02 2.05
CA LEU A 71 -7.12 16.49 0.82
C LEU A 71 -5.90 17.38 1.09
N SER A 72 -5.85 18.03 2.24
CA SER A 72 -4.76 18.93 2.65
C SER A 72 -3.58 18.21 3.32
N ILE A 73 -3.71 16.92 3.62
CA ILE A 73 -2.63 16.13 4.27
C ILE A 73 -1.38 16.16 3.39
N LYS A 74 -0.25 16.59 3.97
CA LYS A 74 1.06 16.55 3.30
C LYS A 74 1.42 15.09 2.99
N GLU A 75 1.64 14.77 1.72
CA GLU A 75 2.08 13.45 1.29
C GLU A 75 3.54 13.46 0.86
N MET A 76 4.27 12.40 1.21
CA MET A 76 5.58 12.10 0.63
C MET A 76 5.41 11.17 -0.57
N ARG A 77 6.05 11.54 -1.69
CA ARG A 77 6.02 10.80 -2.96
C ARG A 77 7.36 10.16 -3.18
N LEU A 78 7.49 8.88 -2.84
CA LEU A 78 8.76 8.18 -2.72
C LEU A 78 8.67 6.81 -3.38
N ALA A 79 9.55 6.56 -4.34
CA ALA A 79 9.69 5.27 -5.02
C ALA A 79 8.38 4.68 -5.61
N GLY A 80 7.47 5.54 -6.07
CA GLY A 80 6.16 5.15 -6.60
C GLY A 80 5.06 5.03 -5.55
N LEU A 81 5.36 5.34 -4.29
CA LEU A 81 4.39 5.40 -3.19
C LEU A 81 4.02 6.84 -2.87
N ARG A 82 2.83 7.00 -2.31
CA ARG A 82 2.34 8.24 -1.70
C ARG A 82 1.95 7.94 -0.27
N ILE A 83 2.72 8.45 0.66
CA ILE A 83 2.65 8.09 2.08
C ILE A 83 2.34 9.36 2.88
N ASP A 84 1.44 9.23 3.86
CA ASP A 84 1.33 10.20 4.95
C ASP A 84 2.49 9.94 5.93
N PRO A 85 3.46 10.85 6.03
CA PRO A 85 4.64 10.65 6.87
C PRO A 85 4.35 10.68 8.37
N LYS A 86 3.19 11.18 8.77
CA LYS A 86 2.78 11.23 10.17
C LYS A 86 2.17 9.90 10.63
N THR A 87 1.28 9.35 9.82
CA THR A 87 0.51 8.15 10.17
C THR A 87 1.09 6.87 9.62
N PHE A 88 2.02 6.93 8.65
CA PHE A 88 2.65 5.76 8.01
C PHE A 88 1.66 4.87 7.25
N ILE A 89 0.64 5.48 6.67
CA ILE A 89 -0.30 4.81 5.75
C ILE A 89 -0.27 5.49 4.39
N GLY A 90 -0.71 4.80 3.34
CA GLY A 90 -0.85 5.42 2.02
C GLY A 90 -1.81 6.61 2.07
N SER A 91 -1.37 7.81 1.62
CA SER A 91 -2.19 9.04 1.61
C SER A 91 -3.44 8.93 0.72
N ARG A 92 -3.45 7.95 -0.19
CA ARG A 92 -4.58 7.64 -1.08
C ARG A 92 -5.49 6.54 -0.55
N THR A 93 -5.28 6.10 0.69
CA THR A 93 -6.14 5.11 1.34
C THR A 93 -7.59 5.62 1.36
N ARG A 94 -8.50 4.72 0.98
CA ARG A 94 -9.93 4.96 1.08
C ARG A 94 -10.40 4.49 2.44
N TYR A 95 -10.97 5.40 3.20
CA TYR A 95 -11.49 5.09 4.52
C TYR A 95 -12.98 4.79 4.49
N TYR A 96 -13.41 4.00 5.47
CA TYR A 96 -14.80 3.72 5.79
C TYR A 96 -15.11 4.31 7.17
N ASN A 97 -16.29 4.90 7.30
CA ASN A 97 -16.73 5.60 8.52
C ASN A 97 -17.71 4.79 9.36
N ASN A 98 -18.21 3.67 8.85
CA ASN A 98 -19.06 2.73 9.56
C ASN A 98 -18.95 1.33 8.96
N VAL A 99 -19.32 0.32 9.74
CA VAL A 99 -19.40 -1.07 9.32
C VAL A 99 -20.63 -1.72 9.97
N LYS A 100 -21.36 -2.53 9.18
CA LYS A 100 -22.46 -3.36 9.66
C LYS A 100 -22.24 -4.80 9.22
N VAL A 101 -22.84 -5.74 9.94
CA VAL A 101 -22.82 -7.16 9.60
C VAL A 101 -24.17 -7.54 9.02
N ASN A 102 -24.19 -8.31 7.94
CA ASN A 102 -25.41 -8.90 7.40
C ASN A 102 -25.22 -10.40 7.18
N PHE A 103 -26.09 -11.20 7.78
CA PHE A 103 -26.19 -12.62 7.49
C PHE A 103 -27.04 -12.81 6.24
N ILE A 104 -26.53 -13.60 5.30
CA ILE A 104 -27.22 -13.87 4.02
C ILE A 104 -28.19 -15.02 4.25
N GLU A 105 -29.40 -14.65 4.59
CA GLU A 105 -30.54 -15.54 4.82
C GLU A 105 -31.70 -15.12 3.90
N ASP A 106 -32.82 -15.84 3.96
CA ASP A 106 -34.02 -15.53 3.16
C ASP A 106 -34.53 -14.10 3.39
N LYS A 107 -34.29 -13.54 4.57
CA LYS A 107 -34.57 -12.14 4.89
C LYS A 107 -33.29 -11.43 5.31
N PRO A 108 -33.00 -10.26 4.75
CA PRO A 108 -31.84 -9.48 5.15
C PRO A 108 -31.89 -9.15 6.65
N ASN A 109 -30.80 -9.49 7.35
CA ASN A 109 -30.61 -9.18 8.77
C ASN A 109 -29.36 -8.33 8.94
N VAL A 110 -29.50 -7.02 8.79
CA VAL A 110 -28.41 -6.06 8.93
C VAL A 110 -28.31 -5.61 10.37
N VAL A 111 -27.19 -5.89 11.01
CA VAL A 111 -26.94 -5.58 12.42
C VAL A 111 -25.88 -4.51 12.53
N GLU A 112 -26.12 -3.51 13.37
CA GLU A 112 -25.16 -2.47 13.73
C GLU A 112 -24.05 -3.06 14.60
N VAL A 113 -22.83 -2.58 14.39
CA VAL A 113 -21.67 -2.98 15.16
C VAL A 113 -21.43 -1.96 16.28
N SER A 114 -21.18 -2.46 17.49
CA SER A 114 -20.87 -1.64 18.66
C SER A 114 -19.36 -1.52 18.90
N GLY A 115 -18.94 -0.47 19.61
CA GLY A 115 -17.55 -0.28 20.00
C GLY A 115 -16.62 0.30 18.93
N LEU A 116 -17.15 0.80 17.82
CA LEU A 116 -16.34 1.51 16.82
C LEU A 116 -15.65 2.75 17.42
N PRO A 117 -14.45 3.09 16.93
CA PRO A 117 -13.77 4.30 17.38
C PRO A 117 -14.57 5.57 17.04
N ASN A 118 -14.36 6.63 17.80
CA ASN A 118 -14.92 7.94 17.45
C ASN A 118 -14.30 8.44 16.12
N ASN A 119 -15.14 8.97 15.22
CA ASN A 119 -14.72 9.44 13.89
C ASN A 119 -13.88 8.40 13.13
N PRO A 120 -14.45 7.22 12.83
CA PRO A 120 -13.67 6.10 12.31
C PRO A 120 -13.10 6.40 10.93
N LYS A 121 -11.82 6.03 10.73
CA LYS A 121 -11.13 5.98 9.44
C LYS A 121 -10.65 4.55 9.21
N LEU A 122 -11.58 3.65 8.90
CA LEU A 122 -11.37 2.21 8.82
C LEU A 122 -10.82 1.82 7.45
N ALA A 123 -9.86 0.87 7.44
CA ALA A 123 -9.30 0.31 6.21
C ALA A 123 -8.70 -1.09 6.47
N ASN A 124 -8.16 -1.75 5.42
CA ASN A 124 -7.41 -3.00 5.51
C ASN A 124 -8.18 -4.14 6.21
N PHE A 125 -9.47 -4.32 5.88
CA PHE A 125 -10.28 -5.40 6.41
C PHE A 125 -9.73 -6.75 5.99
N ASN A 126 -9.58 -7.67 6.97
CA ASN A 126 -9.05 -9.01 6.75
C ASN A 126 -9.76 -10.02 7.67
N TRP A 127 -10.43 -11.02 7.08
CA TRP A 127 -11.10 -12.10 7.78
C TRP A 127 -10.10 -13.01 8.48
N SER A 128 -10.43 -13.46 9.69
CA SER A 128 -9.72 -14.57 10.35
C SER A 128 -9.95 -15.88 9.58
N PRO A 129 -9.06 -16.87 9.66
CA PRO A 129 -9.22 -18.17 8.99
C PRO A 129 -10.49 -18.92 9.36
N ASP A 130 -11.01 -18.75 10.58
CA ASP A 130 -12.28 -19.35 11.04
C ASP A 130 -13.51 -18.51 10.63
N GLU A 131 -13.30 -17.33 10.04
CA GLU A 131 -14.33 -16.40 9.57
C GLU A 131 -15.27 -15.85 10.66
N LYS A 132 -14.85 -15.96 11.94
CA LYS A 132 -15.60 -15.41 13.08
C LYS A 132 -15.17 -14.01 13.47
N LYS A 133 -14.03 -13.56 12.98
CA LYS A 133 -13.45 -12.25 13.30
C LYS A 133 -13.00 -11.53 12.04
N VAL A 134 -12.98 -10.20 12.11
CA VAL A 134 -12.39 -9.37 11.06
C VAL A 134 -11.46 -8.35 11.70
N ALA A 135 -10.19 -8.45 11.37
CA ALA A 135 -9.22 -7.43 11.72
C ALA A 135 -9.24 -6.30 10.70
N PHE A 136 -9.06 -5.08 11.15
CA PHE A 136 -8.96 -3.90 10.30
C PHE A 136 -8.13 -2.81 10.97
N THR A 137 -7.74 -1.81 10.21
CA THR A 137 -7.02 -0.66 10.73
C THR A 137 -7.94 0.53 10.94
N ASN A 138 -7.68 1.32 11.97
CA ASN A 138 -8.23 2.65 12.18
C ASN A 138 -7.10 3.68 12.15
N THR A 139 -7.24 4.72 11.33
CA THR A 139 -6.25 5.79 11.23
C THR A 139 -6.66 6.97 12.09
N THR A 140 -5.83 7.31 13.07
CA THR A 140 -6.00 8.46 13.96
C THR A 140 -5.08 9.60 13.55
N SER A 141 -5.15 10.74 14.23
CA SER A 141 -4.20 11.84 14.05
C SER A 141 -2.77 11.49 14.44
N ASN A 142 -2.54 10.41 15.20
CA ASN A 142 -1.25 10.00 15.74
C ASN A 142 -0.62 8.81 15.03
N GLY A 143 -1.40 8.06 14.25
CA GLY A 143 -0.94 6.86 13.54
C GLY A 143 -2.06 5.88 13.27
N VAL A 144 -1.69 4.66 12.99
CA VAL A 144 -2.60 3.56 12.63
C VAL A 144 -2.68 2.54 13.76
N GLU A 145 -3.89 2.17 14.12
CA GLU A 145 -4.23 1.16 15.12
C GLU A 145 -4.77 -0.10 14.43
N VAL A 146 -4.65 -1.26 15.06
CA VAL A 146 -5.40 -2.48 14.69
C VAL A 146 -6.58 -2.66 15.62
N TRP A 147 -7.72 -2.98 15.04
CA TRP A 147 -8.97 -3.29 15.69
C TRP A 147 -9.51 -4.63 15.19
N VAL A 148 -10.28 -5.34 15.99
CA VAL A 148 -10.90 -6.62 15.63
C VAL A 148 -12.40 -6.55 15.93
N LEU A 149 -13.22 -6.91 14.94
CA LEU A 149 -14.64 -7.15 15.06
C LEU A 149 -14.87 -8.64 15.33
N ASP A 150 -15.60 -8.96 16.39
CA ASP A 150 -16.24 -10.26 16.60
C ASP A 150 -17.58 -10.25 15.83
N VAL A 151 -17.69 -11.10 14.82
CA VAL A 151 -18.83 -11.10 13.90
C VAL A 151 -20.08 -11.69 14.54
N GLU A 152 -19.91 -12.61 15.49
CA GLU A 152 -21.04 -13.26 16.19
C GLU A 152 -21.60 -12.37 17.31
N ARG A 153 -20.72 -11.54 17.93
CA ARG A 153 -21.10 -10.60 19.01
C ARG A 153 -21.44 -9.19 18.54
N TYR A 154 -21.06 -8.86 17.30
CA TYR A 154 -21.19 -7.51 16.72
C TYR A 154 -20.42 -6.44 17.52
N GLU A 155 -19.31 -6.82 18.12
CA GLU A 155 -18.51 -5.96 18.98
C GLU A 155 -17.12 -5.77 18.42
N VAL A 156 -16.63 -4.54 18.51
CA VAL A 156 -15.27 -4.18 18.06
C VAL A 156 -14.40 -3.88 19.27
N LYS A 157 -13.18 -4.40 19.24
CA LYS A 157 -12.16 -4.16 20.25
C LYS A 157 -10.89 -3.58 19.62
N LYS A 158 -10.34 -2.54 20.24
CA LYS A 158 -8.99 -2.04 19.93
C LYS A 158 -7.95 -3.06 20.41
N ILE A 159 -6.99 -3.37 19.54
CA ILE A 159 -5.93 -4.35 19.83
C ILE A 159 -4.58 -3.68 20.02
N THR A 160 -4.22 -2.69 19.18
CA THR A 160 -2.91 -2.03 19.26
C THR A 160 -3.06 -0.53 19.45
N ASP A 161 -2.01 0.10 19.98
CA ASP A 161 -1.87 1.54 19.91
C ASP A 161 -1.53 2.01 18.49
N ALA A 162 -1.51 3.32 18.26
CA ALA A 162 -1.31 3.97 16.97
C ALA A 162 0.14 3.90 16.48
N ASN A 163 0.71 2.70 16.47
CA ASN A 163 2.12 2.41 16.11
C ASN A 163 2.28 1.45 14.93
N VAL A 164 1.23 1.24 14.15
CA VAL A 164 1.27 0.34 13.00
C VAL A 164 1.85 1.06 11.77
N ASN A 165 2.70 0.36 11.01
CA ASN A 165 3.20 0.79 9.72
C ASN A 165 2.36 0.15 8.60
N ALA A 166 1.49 0.94 7.98
CA ALA A 166 0.50 0.48 7.00
C ALA A 166 0.80 0.93 5.55
N ASN A 167 2.06 1.25 5.23
CA ASN A 167 2.40 1.85 3.93
C ASN A 167 2.80 0.86 2.83
N LEU A 168 3.24 -0.35 3.15
CA LEU A 168 3.68 -1.38 2.22
C LEU A 168 2.91 -2.68 2.39
N GLY A 169 2.43 -3.26 1.29
CA GLY A 169 1.85 -4.59 1.26
C GLY A 169 0.77 -4.84 2.32
N ASN A 170 0.65 -6.10 2.76
CA ASN A 170 -0.33 -6.49 3.77
C ASN A 170 0.05 -5.92 5.14
N VAL A 171 -0.93 -5.37 5.84
CA VAL A 171 -0.74 -4.78 7.18
C VAL A 171 -0.96 -5.81 8.27
N ILE A 172 -2.00 -6.65 8.12
CA ILE A 172 -2.46 -7.65 9.10
C ILE A 172 -2.49 -9.01 8.39
N ILE A 173 -1.87 -10.03 8.97
CA ILE A 173 -1.82 -11.39 8.42
C ILE A 173 -2.11 -12.38 9.53
N TRP A 174 -3.29 -13.02 9.48
CA TRP A 174 -3.72 -13.98 10.49
C TRP A 174 -2.89 -15.25 10.50
N PHE A 175 -2.59 -15.75 11.70
CA PHE A 175 -2.23 -17.15 11.91
C PHE A 175 -3.46 -18.03 11.72
N LYS A 176 -3.22 -19.31 11.43
CA LYS A 176 -4.30 -20.27 11.20
C LYS A 176 -5.16 -20.56 12.45
N ASP A 177 -4.64 -20.22 13.62
CA ASP A 177 -5.35 -20.36 14.90
C ASP A 177 -6.49 -19.35 15.10
N SER A 178 -6.57 -18.30 14.26
CA SER A 178 -7.55 -17.22 14.40
C SER A 178 -7.50 -16.45 15.73
N GLU A 179 -6.40 -16.60 16.48
CA GLU A 179 -6.14 -15.96 17.78
C GLU A 179 -4.96 -14.99 17.72
N HIS A 180 -4.09 -15.17 16.71
CA HIS A 180 -2.90 -14.35 16.51
C HIS A 180 -2.84 -13.85 15.08
N PHE A 181 -2.15 -12.71 14.90
CA PHE A 181 -1.82 -12.19 13.58
C PHE A 181 -0.45 -11.50 13.59
N LEU A 182 0.21 -11.47 12.44
CA LEU A 182 1.39 -10.66 12.21
C LEU A 182 0.97 -9.24 11.84
N VAL A 183 1.64 -8.25 12.43
CA VAL A 183 1.46 -6.81 12.14
C VAL A 183 2.81 -6.17 11.96
N LYS A 184 2.91 -5.29 10.99
CA LYS A 184 4.07 -4.42 10.82
C LYS A 184 3.94 -3.23 11.76
N MET A 185 4.81 -3.15 12.75
CA MET A 185 4.91 -2.01 13.66
C MET A 185 5.95 -1.01 13.15
N LYS A 186 5.80 0.27 13.46
CA LYS A 186 6.84 1.28 13.17
C LYS A 186 8.14 0.81 13.81
N SER A 187 9.23 0.83 13.05
CA SER A 187 10.52 0.33 13.53
C SER A 187 11.06 1.20 14.67
N SER A 188 11.52 0.55 15.74
CA SER A 188 12.13 1.20 16.90
C SER A 188 13.49 1.84 16.60
N ILE A 189 14.15 1.41 15.51
CA ILE A 189 15.45 1.93 15.09
C ILE A 189 15.35 2.90 13.90
N ALA A 190 14.15 3.21 13.43
CA ALA A 190 13.95 4.18 12.37
C ALA A 190 14.47 5.56 12.80
N LYS A 191 15.20 6.20 11.90
CA LYS A 191 15.74 7.54 12.10
C LYS A 191 14.67 8.58 11.74
N PRO A 192 14.76 9.81 12.28
CA PRO A 192 13.88 10.89 11.91
C PRO A 192 13.86 11.14 10.40
N LEU A 193 12.69 11.50 9.88
CA LEU A 193 12.55 11.93 8.50
C LEU A 193 13.25 13.28 8.29
N ILE A 194 13.79 13.46 7.10
CA ILE A 194 14.46 14.69 6.70
C ILE A 194 13.46 15.56 5.94
N ASP A 195 13.27 16.78 6.38
CA ASP A 195 12.50 17.77 5.62
C ASP A 195 13.41 18.39 4.53
N GLY A 196 13.21 17.96 3.28
CA GLY A 196 13.98 18.44 2.14
C GLY A 196 13.78 19.93 1.80
N ASP A 197 12.71 20.56 2.33
CA ASP A 197 12.42 21.98 2.09
C ASP A 197 13.30 22.90 2.96
N VAL A 198 13.79 22.40 4.10
CA VAL A 198 14.62 23.16 5.06
C VAL A 198 16.08 22.70 5.13
N GLN A 199 16.39 21.53 4.63
CA GLN A 199 17.76 20.99 4.70
C GLN A 199 18.63 21.53 3.56
N ILE A 200 19.84 21.97 3.89
CA ILE A 200 20.85 22.31 2.89
C ILE A 200 21.31 21.02 2.20
N PRO A 201 21.21 20.93 0.85
CA PRO A 201 21.70 19.75 0.13
C PRO A 201 23.19 19.50 0.40
N THR A 202 23.55 18.25 0.68
CA THR A 202 24.95 17.85 0.93
C THR A 202 25.81 17.83 -0.35
N GLY A 203 25.19 18.02 -1.52
CA GLY A 203 25.84 18.06 -2.82
C GLY A 203 24.85 17.92 -3.97
N PRO A 204 25.31 18.05 -5.21
CA PRO A 204 24.48 17.88 -6.39
C PRO A 204 24.06 16.41 -6.55
N THR A 205 22.85 16.18 -7.05
CA THR A 205 22.45 14.86 -7.54
C THR A 205 23.06 14.66 -8.92
N VAL A 206 24.02 13.75 -9.05
CA VAL A 206 24.68 13.46 -10.33
C VAL A 206 23.99 12.26 -10.98
N SER A 207 23.46 12.46 -12.17
CA SER A 207 22.91 11.39 -13.01
C SER A 207 23.91 11.09 -14.13
N VAL A 208 24.35 9.84 -14.24
CA VAL A 208 25.32 9.42 -15.27
C VAL A 208 24.61 8.55 -16.29
N ASN A 209 24.67 8.94 -17.56
CA ASN A 209 24.18 8.12 -18.67
C ASN A 209 25.38 7.42 -19.34
N ASN A 210 25.43 6.09 -19.21
CA ASN A 210 26.47 5.25 -19.82
C ASN A 210 26.18 4.90 -21.29
N GLY A 211 25.33 5.67 -21.98
CA GLY A 211 24.94 5.41 -23.37
C GLY A 211 23.90 4.30 -23.54
N LYS A 212 23.44 3.66 -22.47
CA LYS A 212 22.34 2.70 -22.52
C LYS A 212 21.01 3.43 -22.75
N LYS A 213 20.26 2.96 -23.74
CA LYS A 213 18.90 3.48 -23.98
C LYS A 213 18.00 3.03 -22.82
N ALA A 214 17.58 3.97 -21.99
CA ALA A 214 16.55 3.72 -20.98
C ALA A 214 15.19 3.40 -21.64
N GLN A 215 14.37 2.60 -20.97
CA GLN A 215 13.00 2.36 -21.41
C GLN A 215 12.18 3.66 -21.31
N ASN A 216 11.39 3.96 -22.33
CA ASN A 216 10.45 5.09 -22.36
C ASN A 216 9.20 4.84 -21.48
N ARG A 217 9.38 4.33 -20.27
CA ARG A 217 8.28 4.19 -19.29
C ARG A 217 8.32 5.37 -18.34
N THR A 218 7.25 6.15 -18.32
CA THR A 218 7.09 7.24 -17.36
C THR A 218 6.52 6.65 -16.07
N TYR A 219 7.35 6.59 -15.05
CA TYR A 219 6.90 6.28 -13.69
C TYR A 219 6.69 7.58 -12.92
N GLN A 220 5.70 7.58 -12.03
CA GLN A 220 5.42 8.70 -11.15
C GLN A 220 6.05 8.49 -9.78
N ASP A 221 6.27 9.61 -9.07
CA ASP A 221 6.61 9.63 -7.65
C ASP A 221 7.91 8.86 -7.33
N LEU A 222 8.89 8.86 -8.25
CA LEU A 222 10.20 8.23 -8.06
C LEU A 222 11.05 8.96 -7.02
N LEU A 223 12.08 8.28 -6.49
CA LEU A 223 13.13 8.92 -5.70
C LEU A 223 13.91 9.91 -6.58
N LYS A 224 14.34 11.02 -6.00
CA LYS A 224 15.04 12.10 -6.74
C LYS A 224 16.45 12.36 -6.22
N ASN A 225 16.70 12.05 -4.95
CA ASN A 225 17.95 12.39 -4.26
C ASN A 225 18.17 11.48 -3.03
N LYS A 226 19.27 11.71 -2.32
CA LYS A 226 19.63 10.95 -1.12
C LYS A 226 18.68 11.18 0.07
N THR A 227 18.06 12.34 0.15
CA THR A 227 17.01 12.62 1.15
C THR A 227 15.79 11.75 0.92
N ASP A 228 15.36 11.63 -0.34
CA ASP A 228 14.26 10.74 -0.70
C ASP A 228 14.57 9.27 -0.40
N GLU A 229 15.82 8.82 -0.69
CA GLU A 229 16.26 7.47 -0.31
C GLU A 229 16.17 7.23 1.19
N HIS A 230 16.66 8.20 1.98
CA HIS A 230 16.59 8.13 3.44
C HIS A 230 15.14 8.04 3.91
N ASN A 231 14.30 8.98 3.48
CA ASN A 231 12.90 9.03 3.90
C ASN A 231 12.11 7.78 3.46
N PHE A 232 12.35 7.28 2.25
CA PHE A 232 11.75 6.03 1.80
C PHE A 232 12.14 4.87 2.71
N GLU A 233 13.41 4.71 3.02
CA GLU A 233 13.89 3.64 3.88
C GLU A 233 13.29 3.74 5.28
N GLN A 234 13.30 4.94 5.91
CA GLN A 234 12.77 5.12 7.25
C GLN A 234 11.25 4.85 7.32
N LEU A 235 10.49 5.25 6.31
CA LEU A 235 9.05 4.97 6.22
C LEU A 235 8.75 3.50 5.92
N ALA A 236 9.60 2.83 5.16
CA ALA A 236 9.41 1.42 4.78
C ALA A 236 9.85 0.43 5.86
N LEU A 237 10.80 0.82 6.73
CA LEU A 237 11.28 -0.02 7.83
C LEU A 237 10.15 -0.33 8.82
N SER A 238 10.07 -1.59 9.22
CA SER A 238 9.09 -2.08 10.19
C SER A 238 9.67 -3.21 11.01
N ASP A 239 9.19 -3.38 12.23
CA ASP A 239 9.31 -4.61 12.99
C ASP A 239 8.07 -5.47 12.71
N LEU A 240 8.24 -6.72 12.32
CA LEU A 240 7.11 -7.64 12.14
C LEU A 240 6.85 -8.35 13.45
N CYS A 241 5.70 -8.06 14.06
CA CYS A 241 5.34 -8.53 15.39
C CYS A 241 4.16 -9.50 15.34
N LYS A 242 4.19 -10.52 16.20
CA LYS A 242 3.04 -11.38 16.50
C LYS A 242 2.19 -10.71 17.57
N VAL A 243 0.89 -10.58 17.32
CA VAL A 243 -0.06 -9.92 18.22
C VAL A 243 -1.22 -10.86 18.48
N ASN A 244 -1.66 -10.98 19.74
CA ASN A 244 -2.85 -11.74 20.10
C ASN A 244 -4.09 -10.81 20.27
N LEU A 245 -5.25 -11.41 20.48
CA LEU A 245 -6.52 -10.69 20.64
C LEU A 245 -6.61 -9.87 21.96
N GLU A 246 -5.75 -10.14 22.95
CA GLU A 246 -5.63 -9.34 24.16
C GLU A 246 -4.70 -8.13 23.99
N GLY A 247 -4.04 -8.00 22.83
CA GLY A 247 -3.13 -6.90 22.53
C GLY A 247 -1.69 -7.14 23.03
N LYS A 248 -1.32 -8.38 23.40
CA LYS A 248 0.08 -8.73 23.69
C LYS A 248 0.86 -8.75 22.39
N ILE A 249 1.96 -7.99 22.34
CA ILE A 249 2.84 -7.84 21.18
C ILE A 249 4.15 -8.56 21.48
N GLU A 250 4.56 -9.44 20.59
CA GLU A 250 5.81 -10.18 20.65
C GLU A 250 6.61 -9.98 19.36
N PRO A 251 7.94 -9.71 19.43
CA PRO A 251 8.77 -9.64 18.22
C PRO A 251 8.72 -10.99 17.47
N TRP A 252 8.57 -10.92 16.14
CA TRP A 252 8.60 -12.11 15.28
C TRP A 252 9.75 -12.06 14.27
N LEU A 253 9.87 -10.96 13.50
CA LEU A 253 11.08 -10.61 12.74
C LEU A 253 11.41 -9.15 12.99
N ALA A 254 12.69 -8.88 13.24
CA ALA A 254 13.16 -7.51 13.45
C ALA A 254 13.44 -6.82 12.10
N ASN A 255 13.05 -5.59 12.03
CA ASN A 255 13.59 -4.47 11.29
C ASN A 255 14.02 -4.75 9.84
N ASP A 256 13.04 -4.80 8.96
CA ASP A 256 13.25 -4.86 7.50
C ASP A 256 12.15 -4.10 6.76
N MET A 257 12.30 -3.94 5.45
CA MET A 257 11.30 -3.34 4.56
C MET A 257 10.34 -4.42 4.03
N PHE A 258 9.43 -4.88 4.86
CA PHE A 258 8.50 -5.96 4.54
C PHE A 258 7.50 -5.54 3.47
N ARG A 259 7.60 -6.16 2.29
CA ARG A 259 6.73 -5.88 1.15
C ARG A 259 5.53 -6.83 1.07
N ASN A 260 5.75 -8.11 1.35
CA ASN A 260 4.69 -9.13 1.33
C ASN A 260 4.97 -10.19 2.36
N VAL A 261 3.91 -10.63 3.04
CA VAL A 261 3.96 -11.72 4.03
C VAL A 261 2.74 -12.61 3.79
N SER A 262 2.94 -13.92 3.70
CA SER A 262 1.83 -14.88 3.51
C SER A 262 2.13 -16.23 4.17
N PHE A 263 1.14 -16.80 4.83
CA PHE A 263 1.21 -18.15 5.38
C PHE A 263 0.96 -19.21 4.31
N SER A 264 1.60 -20.38 4.49
CA SER A 264 1.20 -21.58 3.78
C SER A 264 -0.22 -22.02 4.20
N PRO A 265 -0.96 -22.78 3.36
CA PRO A 265 -2.32 -23.20 3.68
C PRO A 265 -2.45 -24.01 4.97
N ASP A 266 -1.40 -24.76 5.37
CA ASP A 266 -1.36 -25.45 6.66
C ASP A 266 -1.00 -24.53 7.85
N GLY A 267 -0.46 -23.33 7.56
CA GLY A 267 -0.03 -22.36 8.58
C GLY A 267 1.34 -22.65 9.19
N GLU A 268 2.09 -23.64 8.70
CA GLU A 268 3.39 -24.02 9.27
C GLU A 268 4.54 -23.15 8.77
N PHE A 269 4.43 -22.59 7.55
CA PHE A 269 5.45 -21.75 6.94
C PHE A 269 4.92 -20.37 6.61
N VAL A 270 5.84 -19.40 6.60
CA VAL A 270 5.57 -18.02 6.24
C VAL A 270 6.54 -17.58 5.17
N MET A 271 6.02 -17.17 4.01
CA MET A 271 6.81 -16.55 2.96
C MET A 271 6.84 -15.05 3.19
N VAL A 272 8.04 -14.50 3.30
CA VAL A 272 8.29 -13.07 3.52
C VAL A 272 9.10 -12.53 2.34
N LYS A 273 8.61 -11.46 1.73
CA LYS A 273 9.35 -10.70 0.72
C LYS A 273 9.73 -9.35 1.26
N THR A 274 11.03 -9.02 1.24
CA THR A 274 11.56 -7.74 1.69
C THR A 274 12.23 -6.99 0.54
N ILE A 275 12.24 -5.66 0.64
CA ILE A 275 12.96 -4.78 -0.28
C ILE A 275 14.39 -4.64 0.23
N ALA A 276 15.37 -4.66 -0.68
CA ALA A 276 16.77 -4.48 -0.37
C ALA A 276 17.39 -3.33 -1.19
N ARG A 277 18.54 -2.84 -0.73
CA ARG A 277 19.38 -1.94 -1.54
C ARG A 277 20.08 -2.72 -2.64
N PRO A 278 20.45 -2.07 -3.78
CA PRO A 278 20.35 -0.63 -4.02
C PRO A 278 18.94 -0.18 -4.43
N PHE A 279 18.63 1.10 -4.14
CA PHE A 279 17.44 1.77 -4.66
C PHE A 279 17.73 2.41 -6.02
N SER A 280 16.69 2.87 -6.71
CA SER A 280 16.79 3.49 -8.04
C SER A 280 16.00 4.80 -8.11
N TYR A 281 16.50 5.71 -8.95
CA TYR A 281 15.80 6.97 -9.29
C TYR A 281 14.97 6.88 -10.58
N ILE A 282 15.04 5.74 -11.28
CA ILE A 282 14.36 5.58 -12.58
C ILE A 282 13.29 4.50 -12.61
N VAL A 283 13.18 3.72 -11.53
CA VAL A 283 12.12 2.71 -11.36
C VAL A 283 11.51 2.76 -9.95
N PRO A 284 10.24 2.35 -9.78
CA PRO A 284 9.59 2.32 -8.48
C PRO A 284 10.02 1.12 -7.62
N TYR A 285 9.66 1.17 -6.33
CA TYR A 285 10.08 0.22 -5.28
C TYR A 285 9.85 -1.26 -5.62
N TYR A 286 8.82 -1.58 -6.39
CA TYR A 286 8.53 -2.98 -6.76
C TYR A 286 9.50 -3.57 -7.77
N ARG A 287 10.44 -2.77 -8.26
CA ARG A 287 11.58 -3.17 -9.09
C ARG A 287 12.92 -3.08 -8.38
N PHE A 288 12.96 -2.63 -7.14
CA PHE A 288 14.17 -2.63 -6.33
C PHE A 288 14.62 -4.05 -6.05
N ALA A 289 15.87 -4.20 -5.66
CA ALA A 289 16.38 -5.47 -5.18
C ALA A 289 15.47 -6.01 -4.05
N SER A 290 15.26 -7.31 -4.01
CA SER A 290 14.36 -7.90 -3.03
C SER A 290 14.73 -9.34 -2.69
N LYS A 291 14.45 -9.77 -1.46
CA LYS A 291 14.63 -11.15 -1.01
C LYS A 291 13.29 -11.80 -0.75
N THR A 292 13.16 -13.06 -1.12
CA THR A 292 12.02 -13.90 -0.74
C THR A 292 12.52 -15.04 0.10
N THR A 293 12.04 -15.09 1.34
CA THR A 293 12.55 -16.01 2.38
C THR A 293 11.38 -16.73 3.02
N ILE A 294 11.57 -18.03 3.29
CA ILE A 294 10.62 -18.87 4.02
C ILE A 294 11.09 -18.98 5.45
N TYR A 295 10.17 -18.80 6.36
CA TYR A 295 10.33 -18.99 7.80
C TYR A 295 9.35 -20.06 8.30
N ASN A 296 9.66 -20.70 9.41
CA ASN A 296 8.67 -21.43 10.19
C ASN A 296 7.68 -20.44 10.85
N LYS A 297 6.54 -20.93 11.31
CA LYS A 297 5.53 -20.12 12.01
C LYS A 297 6.02 -19.44 13.29
N ASP A 298 7.13 -19.92 13.86
CA ASP A 298 7.79 -19.31 15.03
C ASP A 298 8.81 -18.21 14.67
N GLY A 299 9.02 -17.93 13.37
CA GLY A 299 9.98 -16.94 12.88
C GLY A 299 11.38 -17.47 12.64
N SER A 300 11.64 -18.75 12.86
CA SER A 300 12.95 -19.37 12.55
C SER A 300 13.13 -19.51 11.04
N LEU A 301 14.33 -19.18 10.56
CA LEU A 301 14.68 -19.21 9.14
C LEU A 301 14.67 -20.65 8.61
N VAL A 302 13.97 -20.86 7.49
CA VAL A 302 14.04 -22.10 6.72
C VAL A 302 14.95 -21.92 5.51
N LYS A 303 14.59 -21.03 4.59
CA LYS A 303 15.31 -20.89 3.31
C LYS A 303 15.07 -19.55 2.65
N THR A 304 16.11 -18.93 2.11
CA THR A 304 15.96 -17.86 1.10
C THR A 304 15.82 -18.51 -0.28
N ILE A 305 14.68 -18.33 -0.92
CA ILE A 305 14.32 -18.98 -2.19
C ILE A 305 14.56 -18.08 -3.41
N ALA A 306 14.68 -16.76 -3.19
CA ALA A 306 15.07 -15.80 -4.22
C ALA A 306 15.80 -14.60 -3.60
N ASP A 307 16.82 -14.13 -4.34
CA ASP A 307 17.55 -12.88 -4.09
C ASP A 307 17.57 -12.13 -5.43
N ASP A 308 16.55 -11.30 -5.62
CA ASP A 308 16.27 -10.65 -6.89
C ASP A 308 17.09 -9.36 -7.01
N PRO A 309 17.83 -9.13 -8.11
CA PRO A 309 18.56 -7.89 -8.31
C PRO A 309 17.61 -6.70 -8.60
N LEU A 310 18.15 -5.49 -8.50
CA LEU A 310 17.50 -4.27 -9.01
C LEU A 310 17.24 -4.40 -10.52
N VAL A 311 15.99 -4.14 -10.94
CA VAL A 311 15.56 -4.26 -12.33
C VAL A 311 15.27 -2.88 -12.93
N GLU A 312 16.29 -2.20 -13.42
CA GLU A 312 16.14 -0.94 -14.15
C GLU A 312 15.81 -1.16 -15.63
N ASP A 313 16.42 -2.17 -16.24
CA ASP A 313 16.21 -2.53 -17.63
C ASP A 313 15.31 -3.78 -17.74
N MET A 314 14.32 -3.70 -18.61
CA MET A 314 13.52 -4.84 -19.05
C MET A 314 13.41 -4.85 -20.57
N PRO A 315 13.28 -6.02 -21.22
CA PRO A 315 12.98 -6.08 -22.63
C PRO A 315 11.74 -5.26 -22.99
N LYS A 316 11.66 -4.76 -24.21
CA LYS A 316 10.50 -3.99 -24.70
C LYS A 316 9.36 -4.92 -25.06
N GLY A 317 8.14 -4.44 -24.91
CA GLY A 317 6.94 -5.11 -25.33
C GLY A 317 5.95 -5.41 -24.21
N PHE A 318 4.71 -5.68 -24.57
CA PHE A 318 3.59 -5.86 -23.62
C PHE A 318 3.79 -7.06 -22.68
N MET A 319 4.34 -8.17 -23.20
CA MET A 319 4.57 -9.39 -22.42
C MET A 319 6.00 -9.52 -21.88
N SER A 320 6.74 -8.41 -21.78
CA SER A 320 8.08 -8.41 -21.21
C SER A 320 8.04 -8.63 -19.72
N THR A 321 9.00 -9.43 -19.21
CA THR A 321 9.11 -9.78 -17.78
C THR A 321 10.57 -9.95 -17.39
N VAL A 322 10.83 -10.24 -16.12
CA VAL A 322 12.16 -10.58 -15.62
C VAL A 322 12.55 -12.01 -16.02
N SER A 323 13.86 -12.27 -16.14
CA SER A 323 14.38 -13.59 -16.49
C SER A 323 14.52 -14.54 -15.29
N HIS A 324 14.58 -14.00 -14.07
CA HIS A 324 14.71 -14.78 -12.85
C HIS A 324 13.36 -15.37 -12.38
N LYS A 325 13.40 -16.20 -11.34
CA LYS A 325 12.20 -16.77 -10.70
C LYS A 325 11.27 -15.65 -10.25
N ARG A 326 9.97 -15.79 -10.55
CA ARG A 326 8.97 -14.77 -10.21
C ARG A 326 7.62 -15.37 -9.85
N SER A 327 6.71 -14.55 -9.34
CA SER A 327 5.33 -14.95 -9.02
C SER A 327 5.25 -16.11 -8.04
N PHE A 328 6.09 -16.06 -6.98
CA PHE A 328 6.00 -17.03 -5.90
C PHE A 328 4.65 -16.90 -5.19
N GLN A 329 3.95 -18.03 -5.05
CA GLN A 329 2.70 -18.12 -4.31
C GLN A 329 2.49 -19.52 -3.74
N TRP A 330 1.77 -19.61 -2.63
CA TRP A 330 1.36 -20.87 -2.06
C TRP A 330 0.29 -21.54 -2.92
N ARG A 331 0.36 -22.84 -3.08
CA ARG A 331 -0.70 -23.63 -3.70
C ARG A 331 -1.84 -23.82 -2.70
N ALA A 332 -3.05 -23.40 -3.07
CA ALA A 332 -4.22 -23.52 -2.20
C ALA A 332 -4.66 -24.99 -1.97
N ASP A 333 -4.32 -25.88 -2.90
CA ASP A 333 -4.68 -27.31 -2.87
C ASP A 333 -3.67 -28.19 -2.14
N LYS A 334 -2.58 -27.61 -1.60
CA LYS A 334 -1.53 -28.35 -0.87
C LYS A 334 -1.14 -27.65 0.42
N PRO A 335 -0.73 -28.43 1.45
CA PRO A 335 -0.40 -27.87 2.77
C PRO A 335 0.67 -26.79 2.73
N SER A 336 1.83 -27.06 2.10
CA SER A 336 3.00 -26.19 2.10
C SER A 336 3.84 -26.30 0.83
N SER A 337 3.19 -26.25 -0.33
CA SER A 337 3.85 -26.21 -1.62
C SER A 337 3.77 -24.81 -2.23
N LEU A 338 4.89 -24.34 -2.76
CA LEU A 338 4.96 -23.10 -3.54
C LEU A 338 4.92 -23.40 -5.03
N VAL A 339 4.42 -22.44 -5.80
CA VAL A 339 4.67 -22.36 -7.24
C VAL A 339 5.40 -21.07 -7.57
N TYR A 340 6.16 -21.12 -8.65
CA TYR A 340 6.78 -19.94 -9.25
C TYR A 340 6.94 -20.13 -10.77
N ALA A 341 7.17 -19.05 -11.49
CA ALA A 341 7.36 -19.08 -12.95
C ALA A 341 8.77 -18.63 -13.34
N LYS A 342 9.30 -19.24 -14.41
CA LYS A 342 10.51 -18.85 -15.11
C LYS A 342 10.21 -18.53 -16.56
N ALA A 343 10.79 -17.44 -17.10
CA ALA A 343 10.65 -17.08 -18.49
C ALA A 343 11.58 -17.92 -19.38
N LEU A 344 11.02 -18.65 -20.35
CA LEU A 344 11.79 -19.47 -21.28
C LEU A 344 12.41 -18.67 -22.44
N ASP A 345 11.89 -17.46 -22.68
CA ASP A 345 12.42 -16.49 -23.65
C ASP A 345 13.39 -15.48 -23.04
N GLY A 346 13.79 -15.67 -21.78
CA GLY A 346 14.60 -14.72 -21.02
C GLY A 346 13.89 -13.42 -20.67
N GLY A 347 12.55 -13.41 -20.72
CA GLY A 347 11.70 -12.24 -20.44
C GLY A 347 11.46 -11.35 -21.67
N ASP A 348 12.06 -11.65 -22.83
CA ASP A 348 11.92 -10.86 -24.06
C ASP A 348 10.75 -11.37 -24.90
N ALA A 349 9.68 -10.57 -24.94
CA ALA A 349 8.47 -10.90 -25.70
C ALA A 349 8.68 -10.94 -27.23
N ASN A 350 9.77 -10.38 -27.75
CA ASN A 350 10.07 -10.39 -29.18
C ASN A 350 10.74 -11.70 -29.63
N LYS A 351 11.21 -12.53 -28.72
CA LYS A 351 11.75 -13.85 -29.07
C LYS A 351 10.63 -14.80 -29.46
N GLU A 352 10.81 -15.47 -30.59
CA GLU A 352 9.93 -16.54 -31.02
C GLU A 352 10.24 -17.82 -30.25
N VAL A 353 9.28 -18.27 -29.45
CA VAL A 353 9.38 -19.49 -28.64
C VAL A 353 8.02 -20.18 -28.60
N LYS A 354 8.01 -21.50 -28.53
CA LYS A 354 6.79 -22.29 -28.43
C LYS A 354 6.05 -22.03 -27.10
N PHE A 355 6.79 -21.89 -26.02
CA PHE A 355 6.27 -21.62 -24.70
C PHE A 355 7.06 -20.45 -24.07
N ARG A 356 6.34 -19.52 -23.46
CA ARG A 356 6.96 -18.32 -22.87
C ARG A 356 7.37 -18.50 -21.42
N ASP A 357 6.62 -19.30 -20.68
CA ASP A 357 6.92 -19.56 -19.29
C ASP A 357 6.87 -21.05 -18.97
N GLU A 358 7.60 -21.41 -17.94
CA GLU A 358 7.52 -22.70 -17.26
C GLU A 358 7.21 -22.49 -15.80
N VAL A 359 6.20 -23.19 -15.29
CA VAL A 359 5.76 -23.12 -13.89
C VAL A 359 6.35 -24.31 -13.15
N PHE A 360 6.90 -24.04 -11.99
CA PHE A 360 7.55 -25.02 -11.14
C PHE A 360 6.83 -25.12 -9.79
N GLU A 361 6.77 -26.31 -9.24
CA GLU A 361 6.38 -26.61 -7.88
C GLU A 361 7.62 -26.76 -7.02
N LEU A 362 7.65 -26.07 -5.87
CA LEU A 362 8.72 -26.11 -4.91
C LEU A 362 8.16 -26.56 -3.55
N ASN A 363 8.53 -27.75 -3.14
CA ASN A 363 8.10 -28.35 -1.89
C ASN A 363 9.17 -28.20 -0.80
N TYR A 364 8.79 -28.37 0.47
CA TYR A 364 9.76 -28.48 1.56
C TYR A 364 10.84 -29.54 1.22
N PRO A 365 12.11 -29.28 1.47
CA PRO A 365 12.71 -28.15 2.19
C PRO A 365 12.98 -26.90 1.34
N PHE A 366 12.30 -26.70 0.22
CA PHE A 366 12.38 -25.56 -0.69
C PHE A 366 13.72 -25.41 -1.39
N ASP A 367 14.36 -26.53 -1.69
CA ASP A 367 15.67 -26.57 -2.34
C ASP A 367 15.58 -26.69 -3.87
N GLY A 368 16.64 -26.18 -4.53
CA GLY A 368 16.82 -26.30 -5.97
C GLY A 368 15.80 -25.52 -6.80
N ASP A 369 15.49 -26.04 -7.98
CA ASP A 369 14.53 -25.45 -8.92
C ASP A 369 13.13 -26.06 -8.81
N GLY A 370 12.94 -27.07 -7.95
CA GLY A 370 11.66 -27.75 -7.81
C GLY A 370 11.31 -28.62 -9.04
N LYS A 371 10.04 -29.01 -9.12
CA LYS A 371 9.50 -29.88 -10.18
C LYS A 371 8.77 -29.04 -11.23
N SER A 372 9.12 -29.20 -12.51
CA SER A 372 8.36 -28.64 -13.63
C SER A 372 6.93 -29.18 -13.62
N MET A 373 5.95 -28.28 -13.69
CA MET A 373 4.52 -28.61 -13.73
C MET A 373 3.95 -28.47 -15.12
N VAL A 374 4.12 -27.29 -15.71
CA VAL A 374 3.51 -26.94 -16.99
C VAL A 374 4.30 -25.82 -17.69
N LYS A 375 4.31 -25.89 -19.03
CA LYS A 375 4.77 -24.80 -19.88
C LYS A 375 3.58 -24.07 -20.48
N THR A 376 3.58 -22.75 -20.42
CA THR A 376 2.48 -21.90 -20.89
C THR A 376 2.88 -21.15 -22.15
N ILE A 377 1.93 -21.04 -23.10
CA ILE A 377 2.12 -20.31 -24.37
C ILE A 377 2.26 -18.80 -24.07
N ASN A 378 1.49 -18.30 -23.12
CA ASN A 378 1.53 -16.92 -22.66
C ASN A 378 2.22 -16.81 -21.31
N ARG A 379 2.44 -15.54 -20.84
CA ARG A 379 2.97 -15.31 -19.48
C ARG A 379 2.02 -15.86 -18.43
N TYR A 380 2.60 -16.58 -17.48
CA TYR A 380 1.91 -17.01 -16.28
C TYR A 380 1.56 -15.80 -15.39
N SER A 381 0.31 -15.69 -15.01
CA SER A 381 -0.20 -14.58 -14.17
C SER A 381 -0.67 -15.00 -12.78
N GLY A 382 -0.83 -16.30 -12.53
CA GLY A 382 -1.31 -16.85 -11.24
C GLY A 382 -2.09 -18.15 -11.44
N ILE A 383 -2.33 -18.86 -10.36
CA ILE A 383 -3.25 -20.01 -10.25
C ILE A 383 -4.48 -19.56 -9.47
#